data_a3f3580e11e5ec829fc3cc1c054e1477
#
_entry.id   a3f3580e11e5ec829fc3cc1c054e1477
#
_cell.length_a   1.000
_cell.length_b   1.000
_cell.length_c   1.000
_cell.angle_alpha   90.00
_cell.angle_beta   90.00
_cell.angle_gamma   90.00
#
_symmetry.space_group_name_H-M   'P 1'
#
loop_
_entity.id
_entity.type
_entity.pdbx_description
1 polymer ?
#
loop_
_entity_poly.entity_id
_entity_poly.type
_entity_poly.pdbx_seq_one_letter_code
_entity_poly.pdbx_strand_id
1 'polypeptide(L)' 'MPIEANKEIDTRGLNCPLPILKAKKALAEMQSGEVLKVVATDPMSTRDFQAFARQTGNELLEQSQRDAEYTHYLRRR' A
#
# COMPACT_ATOMS: atom_id res chain seq x y z
N MET A 1 -1.09 12.49 13.71
CA MET A 1 0.32 12.08 13.79
C MET A 1 0.69 11.33 12.53
N PRO A 2 1.86 11.58 11.94
CA PRO A 2 2.26 10.82 10.78
C PRO A 2 2.52 9.35 11.15
N ILE A 3 2.16 8.46 10.23
CA ILE A 3 2.41 7.04 10.41
C ILE A 3 3.86 6.77 10.00
N GLU A 4 4.61 6.13 10.88
CA GLU A 4 5.97 5.71 10.54
C GLU A 4 5.92 4.38 9.82
N ALA A 5 6.56 4.33 8.65
CA ALA A 5 6.63 3.12 7.85
C ALA A 5 7.97 2.43 8.04
N ASN A 6 7.92 1.11 8.18
CA ASN A 6 9.14 0.30 8.25
C ASN A 6 9.75 0.11 6.88
N LYS A 7 8.91 0.17 5.83
CA LYS A 7 9.36 0.01 4.45
C LYS A 7 8.49 0.87 3.55
N GLU A 8 9.10 1.42 2.52
CA GLU A 8 8.38 2.22 1.53
C GLU A 8 8.68 1.66 0.14
N ILE A 9 7.63 1.54 -0.70
CA ILE A 9 7.80 1.15 -2.10
C ILE A 9 7.20 2.22 -3.00
N ASP A 10 7.85 2.42 -4.14
CA ASP A 10 7.43 3.38 -5.15
C ASP A 10 6.81 2.61 -6.32
N THR A 11 5.51 2.81 -6.51
CA THR A 11 4.78 2.19 -7.62
C THR A 11 4.24 3.25 -8.58
N ARG A 12 4.84 4.44 -8.57
CA ARG A 12 4.42 5.51 -9.48
C ARG A 12 4.66 5.07 -10.93
N GLY A 13 3.71 5.41 -11.78
CA GLY A 13 3.76 5.03 -13.19
C GLY A 13 3.27 3.61 -13.48
N LEU A 14 2.98 2.83 -12.47
CA LEU A 14 2.47 1.46 -12.65
C LEU A 14 0.96 1.44 -12.58
N ASN A 15 0.35 0.59 -13.41
CA ASN A 15 -1.10 0.43 -13.45
C ASN A 15 -1.53 -0.86 -12.78
N CYS A 16 -2.80 -0.92 -12.40
CA CYS A 16 -3.42 -2.12 -11.83
C CYS A 16 -3.14 -3.33 -12.74
N PRO A 17 -2.71 -4.48 -12.20
CA PRO A 17 -2.58 -4.80 -10.77
C PRO A 17 -1.16 -4.66 -10.21
N LEU A 18 -0.25 -3.97 -10.91
CA LEU A 18 1.16 -3.96 -10.56
C LEU A 18 1.45 -3.36 -9.16
N PRO A 19 0.78 -2.26 -8.75
CA PRO A 19 1.01 -1.76 -7.39
C PRO A 19 0.70 -2.80 -6.31
N ILE A 20 -0.38 -3.56 -6.51
CA ILE A 20 -0.78 -4.62 -5.58
C ILE A 20 0.26 -5.73 -5.55
N LEU A 21 0.75 -6.14 -6.71
CA LEU A 21 1.76 -7.20 -6.79
C LEU A 21 3.06 -6.81 -6.09
N LYS A 22 3.48 -5.57 -6.25
CA LYS A 22 4.68 -5.06 -5.56
C LYS A 22 4.46 -4.99 -4.06
N ALA A 23 3.29 -4.55 -3.62
CA ALA A 23 2.95 -4.50 -2.20
C ALA A 23 2.92 -5.89 -1.59
N LYS A 24 2.33 -6.84 -2.30
CA LYS A 24 2.27 -8.23 -1.85
C LYS A 24 3.67 -8.80 -1.62
N LYS A 25 4.57 -8.55 -2.57
CA LYS A 25 5.95 -9.01 -2.45
C LYS A 25 6.65 -8.35 -1.27
N ALA A 26 6.48 -7.04 -1.10
CA ALA A 26 7.10 -6.31 -0.01
C ALA A 26 6.61 -6.82 1.34
N LEU A 27 5.29 -7.01 1.48
CA LEU A 27 4.69 -7.50 2.73
C LEU A 27 5.17 -8.90 3.05
N ALA A 28 5.40 -9.75 2.04
CA ALA A 28 5.90 -11.10 2.27
C ALA A 28 7.30 -11.12 2.88
N GLU A 29 8.08 -10.05 2.66
CA GLU A 29 9.43 -9.93 3.19
C GLU A 29 9.46 -9.20 4.54
N MET A 30 8.31 -8.71 5.01
CA MET A 30 8.18 -7.96 6.25
C MET A 30 7.70 -8.87 7.38
N GLN A 31 7.84 -8.38 8.59
CA GLN A 31 7.37 -9.10 9.76
C GLN A 31 5.99 -8.61 10.18
N SER A 32 5.27 -9.48 10.90
CA SER A 32 3.95 -9.15 11.41
C SER A 32 4.00 -7.85 12.22
N GLY A 33 3.06 -6.96 11.97
CA GLY A 33 2.97 -5.68 12.67
C GLY A 33 3.76 -4.56 12.03
N GLU A 34 4.62 -4.85 11.07
CA GLU A 34 5.36 -3.81 10.37
C GLU A 34 4.48 -3.08 9.35
N VAL A 35 4.79 -1.81 9.12
CA VAL A 35 4.00 -0.92 8.27
C VAL A 35 4.71 -0.68 6.95
N LEU A 36 3.96 -0.85 5.86
CA LEU A 36 4.41 -0.58 4.50
C LEU A 36 3.75 0.69 3.99
N LYS A 37 4.56 1.59 3.45
CA LYS A 37 4.06 2.77 2.74
C LYS A 37 4.17 2.52 1.24
N VAL A 38 3.07 2.69 0.53
CA VAL A 38 3.02 2.54 -0.93
C VAL A 38 2.65 3.88 -1.56
N VAL A 39 3.46 4.34 -2.50
CA VAL A 39 3.14 5.54 -3.28
C VAL A 39 2.78 5.09 -4.70
N ALA A 40 1.63 5.52 -5.19
CA ALA A 40 1.10 5.12 -6.48
C ALA A 40 0.55 6.33 -7.24
N THR A 41 0.41 6.21 -8.55
CA THR A 41 -0.24 7.23 -9.38
C THR A 41 -1.50 6.69 -10.06
N ASP A 42 -1.77 5.40 -9.95
CA ASP A 42 -2.96 4.79 -10.53
C ASP A 42 -4.19 5.15 -9.70
N PRO A 43 -5.19 5.83 -10.30
CA PRO A 43 -6.41 6.20 -9.57
C PRO A 43 -7.16 5.00 -8.99
N MET A 44 -7.01 3.83 -9.59
CA MET A 44 -7.66 2.61 -9.10
C MET A 44 -6.98 2.04 -7.88
N SER A 45 -5.78 2.51 -7.52
CA SER A 45 -5.03 1.95 -6.41
C SER A 45 -5.78 2.07 -5.08
N THR A 46 -6.57 3.14 -4.90
CA THR A 46 -7.34 3.33 -3.67
C THR A 46 -8.29 2.16 -3.44
N ARG A 47 -9.07 1.81 -4.46
CA ARG A 47 -10.03 0.70 -4.36
C ARG A 47 -9.32 -0.65 -4.31
N ASP A 48 -8.24 -0.78 -5.10
CA ASP A 48 -7.49 -2.03 -5.15
C ASP A 48 -6.88 -2.36 -3.80
N PHE A 49 -6.33 -1.37 -3.09
CA PHE A 49 -5.74 -1.61 -1.78
C PHE A 49 -6.80 -1.87 -0.70
N GLN A 50 -7.98 -1.28 -0.84
CA GLN A 50 -9.09 -1.61 0.06
C GLN A 50 -9.49 -3.08 -0.08
N ALA A 51 -9.62 -3.54 -1.32
CA ALA A 51 -9.96 -4.93 -1.59
C ALA A 51 -8.86 -5.88 -1.14
N PHE A 52 -7.61 -5.50 -1.42
CA PHE A 52 -6.44 -6.29 -1.03
C PHE A 52 -6.37 -6.48 0.49
N ALA A 53 -6.58 -5.40 1.24
CA ALA A 53 -6.57 -5.47 2.70
C ALA A 53 -7.65 -6.42 3.23
N ARG A 54 -8.86 -6.33 2.68
CA ARG A 54 -9.94 -7.22 3.08
C ARG A 54 -9.63 -8.69 2.78
N GLN A 55 -9.05 -8.94 1.61
CA GLN A 55 -8.78 -10.32 1.17
C GLN A 55 -7.63 -10.97 1.92
N THR A 56 -6.62 -10.18 2.31
CA THR A 56 -5.41 -10.72 2.94
C THR A 56 -5.43 -10.63 4.44
N GLY A 57 -6.29 -9.78 5.02
CA GLY A 57 -6.28 -9.54 6.44
C GLY A 57 -5.22 -8.55 6.90
N ASN A 58 -4.45 -7.98 5.99
CA ASN A 58 -3.55 -6.89 6.34
C ASN A 58 -4.39 -5.66 6.65
N GLU A 59 -3.93 -4.85 7.60
CA GLU A 59 -4.69 -3.69 8.03
C GLU A 59 -4.35 -2.47 7.17
N LEU A 60 -5.37 -1.86 6.57
CA LEU A 60 -5.20 -0.61 5.84
C LEU A 60 -5.33 0.54 6.84
N LEU A 61 -4.22 1.17 7.17
CA LEU A 61 -4.17 2.18 8.22
C LEU A 61 -4.63 3.54 7.73
N GLU A 62 -4.17 3.94 6.55
CA GLU A 62 -4.50 5.25 6.02
C GLU A 62 -4.33 5.25 4.51
N GLN A 63 -5.16 6.02 3.84
CA GLN A 63 -5.02 6.34 2.42
C GLN A 63 -5.16 7.83 2.25
N SER A 64 -4.30 8.42 1.43
CA SER A 64 -4.35 9.85 1.14
C SER A 64 -4.04 10.09 -0.32
N GLN A 65 -4.47 11.24 -0.81
CA GLN A 65 -4.21 11.66 -2.18
C GLN A 65 -3.70 13.09 -2.15
N ARG A 66 -2.64 13.33 -2.90
CA ARG A 66 -2.12 14.67 -3.11
C ARG A 66 -1.80 14.81 -4.59
N ASP A 67 -2.54 15.68 -5.28
CA ASP A 67 -2.47 15.83 -6.73
C ASP A 67 -2.70 14.46 -7.39
N ALA A 68 -1.76 13.97 -8.17
CA ALA A 68 -1.87 12.69 -8.87
C ALA A 68 -1.23 11.53 -8.10
N GLU A 69 -0.78 11.77 -6.86
CA GLU A 69 -0.15 10.73 -6.06
C GLU A 69 -1.09 10.22 -4.98
N TYR A 70 -1.12 8.91 -4.85
CA TYR A 70 -1.93 8.20 -3.84
C TYR A 70 -0.98 7.49 -2.90
N THR A 71 -1.17 7.68 -1.59
CA THR A 71 -0.32 7.05 -0.57
C THR A 71 -1.16 6.11 0.26
N HIS A 72 -0.68 4.88 0.45
CA HIS A 72 -1.37 3.86 1.20
C HIS A 72 -0.46 3.32 2.28
N TYR A 73 -0.98 3.20 3.51
CA TYR A 73 -0.25 2.62 4.63
C TYR A 73 -0.93 1.34 5.04
N LEU A 74 -0.17 0.25 5.01
CA LEU A 74 -0.67 -1.08 5.33
C LEU A 74 0.18 -1.69 6.44
N ARG A 75 -0.47 -2.27 7.44
CA ARG A 75 0.24 -3.00 8.48
C ARG A 75 0.11 -4.50 8.21
N ARG A 76 1.24 -5.19 8.19
CA ARG A 76 1.26 -6.62 7.92
C ARG A 76 0.58 -7.38 9.04
N ARG A 77 -0.29 -8.30 8.65
CA ARG A 77 -0.99 -9.20 9.54
C ARG A 77 -0.04 -10.13 10.28
#